data_9a9cb329e161ebaa8fbf4b0c4d2c5625
#
_entry.id   9a9cb329e161ebaa8fbf4b0c4d2c5625
#
_cell.length_a   1.000
_cell.length_b   1.000
_cell.length_c   1.000
_cell.angle_alpha   90.00
_cell.angle_beta   90.00
_cell.angle_gamma   90.00
#
_symmetry.space_group_name_H-M   'P 1'
#
loop_
_entity.id
_entity.type
_entity.pdbx_description
1 polymer ?
#
loop_
_entity_poly.entity_id
_entity_poly.type
_entity_poly.pdbx_seq_one_letter_code
_entity_poly.pdbx_strand_id
1 'polypeptide(L)'
;YISSGMYRRGIVIGSETLSKVLDWSDRSTSVLFGDGAGGVLLEASDQKSFLAENLFTDGSRGASLESCYLGLSSPYSDEVSDRRYLTMDGRAVFDFAIRDVTKSIQKIIADASMEAEEIDYFLLHQANDRMLDKMSKKLGVSREKIPANMMEYGNTSAASIPILLSECVENHRIKMDGSQKILLTGFGGGLTWGTLLVTI
;
A
#
# COMPACT_ATOMS: atom_id res chain seq x y z
N TYR A 1 -5.19 5.82 -18.71
CA TYR A 1 -4.60 5.64 -20.05
C TYR A 1 -5.20 4.44 -20.80
N ILE A 2 -5.50 3.33 -20.10
CA ILE A 2 -6.18 2.17 -20.71
C ILE A 2 -7.65 2.51 -20.96
N SER A 3 -8.36 3.07 -19.98
CA SER A 3 -9.77 3.47 -20.12
C SER A 3 -9.99 4.56 -21.18
N SER A 4 -8.99 5.41 -21.44
CA SER A 4 -9.05 6.40 -22.52
C SER A 4 -8.77 5.82 -23.91
N GLY A 5 -8.41 4.53 -23.99
CA GLY A 5 -8.05 3.86 -25.25
C GLY A 5 -6.65 4.18 -25.79
N MET A 6 -5.83 4.93 -25.02
CA MET A 6 -4.47 5.27 -25.43
C MET A 6 -3.57 4.03 -25.45
N TYR A 7 -3.71 3.15 -24.46
CA TYR A 7 -3.01 1.88 -24.39
C TYR A 7 -3.98 0.73 -24.16
N ARG A 8 -3.65 -0.45 -24.67
CA ARG A 8 -4.45 -1.66 -24.46
C ARG A 8 -3.97 -2.50 -23.29
N ARG A 9 -2.70 -2.36 -22.94
CA ARG A 9 -2.05 -3.08 -21.85
C ARG A 9 -1.09 -2.19 -21.10
N GLY A 10 -0.93 -2.44 -19.81
CA GLY A 10 0.03 -1.76 -18.96
C GLY A 10 0.50 -2.69 -17.84
N ILE A 11 1.72 -2.50 -17.39
CA ILE A 11 2.26 -3.20 -16.21
C ILE A 11 2.50 -2.15 -15.13
N VAL A 12 2.04 -2.44 -13.91
CA VAL A 12 2.34 -1.65 -12.72
C VAL A 12 3.22 -2.50 -11.81
N ILE A 13 4.41 -2.00 -11.46
CA ILE A 13 5.40 -2.73 -10.68
C ILE A 13 5.77 -1.91 -9.45
N GLY A 14 5.72 -2.53 -8.26
CA GLY A 14 6.41 -2.08 -7.06
C GLY A 14 7.71 -2.90 -6.92
N SER A 15 8.84 -2.22 -6.76
CA SER A 15 10.14 -2.88 -6.61
C SER A 15 11.01 -2.10 -5.63
N GLU A 16 11.34 -2.72 -4.52
CA GLU A 16 11.94 -2.07 -3.37
C GLU A 16 13.19 -2.82 -2.90
N THR A 17 14.21 -2.06 -2.55
CA THR A 17 15.42 -2.55 -1.90
C THR A 17 15.67 -1.71 -0.65
N LEU A 18 14.75 -1.81 0.32
CA LEU A 18 14.77 -0.99 1.54
C LEU A 18 15.95 -1.33 2.44
N SER A 19 16.47 -2.55 2.36
CA SER A 19 17.69 -2.97 3.06
C SER A 19 18.90 -2.04 2.85
N LYS A 20 18.92 -1.31 1.72
CA LYS A 20 19.98 -0.35 1.38
C LYS A 20 19.89 0.99 2.11
N VAL A 21 18.70 1.33 2.60
CA VAL A 21 18.42 2.64 3.21
C VAL A 21 18.07 2.55 4.69
N LEU A 22 18.18 1.36 5.29
CA LEU A 22 17.94 1.14 6.71
C LEU A 22 19.23 1.36 7.52
N ASP A 23 19.08 1.96 8.70
CA ASP A 23 20.10 1.89 9.75
C ASP A 23 19.96 0.55 10.48
N TRP A 24 20.89 -0.37 10.21
CA TRP A 24 20.88 -1.71 10.82
C TRP A 24 21.16 -1.70 12.33
N SER A 25 21.62 -0.57 12.88
CA SER A 25 21.77 -0.37 14.33
C SER A 25 20.47 0.08 15.00
N ASP A 26 19.54 0.68 14.23
CA ASP A 26 18.22 1.09 14.71
C ASP A 26 17.20 -0.04 14.58
N ARG A 27 16.93 -0.72 15.68
CA ARG A 27 15.94 -1.81 15.74
C ARG A 27 14.49 -1.35 15.63
N SER A 28 14.21 -0.04 15.67
CA SER A 28 12.84 0.46 15.50
C SER A 28 12.40 0.43 14.03
N THR A 29 13.35 0.41 13.11
CA THR A 29 13.10 0.37 11.66
C THR A 29 13.64 -0.90 10.99
N SER A 30 14.88 -1.33 11.34
CA SER A 30 15.54 -2.44 10.65
C SER A 30 14.83 -3.79 10.71
N VAL A 31 14.02 -4.03 11.74
CA VAL A 31 13.25 -5.28 11.90
C VAL A 31 11.88 -5.25 11.21
N LEU A 32 11.49 -4.13 10.63
CA LEU A 32 10.15 -3.97 10.04
C LEU A 32 10.13 -4.11 8.53
N PHE A 33 11.18 -3.61 7.86
CA PHE A 33 11.19 -3.49 6.40
C PHE A 33 11.88 -4.68 5.73
N GLY A 34 11.41 -5.02 4.53
CA GLY A 34 11.97 -6.05 3.69
C GLY A 34 12.14 -5.59 2.24
N ASP A 35 12.92 -6.34 1.47
CA ASP A 35 13.08 -6.15 0.04
C ASP A 35 12.08 -7.02 -0.71
N GLY A 36 11.60 -6.53 -1.85
CA GLY A 36 10.68 -7.30 -2.68
C GLY A 36 10.26 -6.58 -3.94
N ALA A 37 9.75 -7.35 -4.88
CA ALA A 37 9.15 -6.84 -6.10
C ALA A 37 7.87 -7.62 -6.43
N GLY A 38 6.86 -6.92 -6.90
CA GLY A 38 5.63 -7.51 -7.38
C GLY A 38 4.92 -6.57 -8.33
N GLY A 39 4.05 -7.10 -9.15
CA GLY A 39 3.36 -6.28 -10.14
C GLY A 39 2.07 -6.88 -10.64
N VAL A 40 1.32 -6.08 -11.38
CA VAL A 40 0.09 -6.47 -12.02
C VAL A 40 0.10 -6.09 -13.50
N LEU A 41 -0.42 -6.97 -14.34
CA LEU A 41 -0.71 -6.68 -15.72
C LEU A 41 -2.17 -6.20 -15.83
N LEU A 42 -2.34 -5.01 -16.40
CA LEU A 42 -3.66 -4.45 -16.71
C LEU A 42 -3.93 -4.58 -18.21
N GLU A 43 -5.14 -4.98 -18.57
CA GLU A 43 -5.56 -5.10 -19.94
C GLU A 43 -6.92 -4.44 -20.16
N ALA A 44 -7.13 -3.84 -21.33
CA ALA A 44 -8.43 -3.30 -21.72
C ALA A 44 -9.46 -4.44 -21.80
N SER A 45 -10.61 -4.22 -21.19
CA SER A 45 -11.73 -5.17 -21.18
C SER A 45 -13.05 -4.43 -21.37
N ASP A 46 -14.04 -5.11 -21.94
CA ASP A 46 -15.41 -4.62 -22.00
C ASP A 46 -16.15 -4.80 -20.67
N GLN A 47 -15.59 -5.57 -19.73
CA GLN A 47 -16.11 -5.72 -18.39
C GLN A 47 -15.74 -4.53 -17.51
N LYS A 48 -16.70 -4.01 -16.77
CA LYS A 48 -16.48 -2.92 -15.82
C LYS A 48 -15.84 -3.47 -14.54
N SER A 49 -14.52 -3.60 -14.54
CA SER A 49 -13.74 -4.11 -13.38
C SER A 49 -13.33 -3.01 -12.41
N PHE A 50 -13.19 -1.78 -12.86
CA PHE A 50 -12.86 -0.63 -12.01
C PHE A 50 -14.15 0.01 -11.48
N LEU A 51 -14.35 -0.02 -10.16
CA LEU A 51 -15.58 0.43 -9.51
C LEU A 51 -15.46 1.85 -8.92
N ALA A 52 -14.39 2.10 -8.16
CA ALA A 52 -14.15 3.39 -7.52
C ALA A 52 -12.67 3.57 -7.14
N GLU A 53 -12.26 4.84 -6.94
CA GLU A 53 -10.96 5.20 -6.40
C GLU A 53 -11.04 6.44 -5.51
N ASN A 54 -10.08 6.57 -4.61
CA ASN A 54 -9.76 7.83 -3.96
C ASN A 54 -8.26 7.94 -3.69
N LEU A 55 -7.72 9.14 -3.81
CA LEU A 55 -6.31 9.45 -3.58
C LEU A 55 -6.21 10.71 -2.71
N PHE A 56 -5.30 10.69 -1.75
CA PHE A 56 -5.08 11.78 -0.81
C PHE A 56 -3.59 11.98 -0.53
N THR A 57 -3.22 13.22 -0.22
CA THR A 57 -1.88 13.59 0.23
C THR A 57 -1.97 14.66 1.30
N ASP A 58 -1.18 14.53 2.35
CA ASP A 58 -1.00 15.54 3.39
C ASP A 58 0.50 15.77 3.64
N GLY A 59 1.07 16.70 2.88
CA GLY A 59 2.49 17.05 2.96
C GLY A 59 2.90 17.71 4.28
N SER A 60 1.94 18.23 5.07
CA SER A 60 2.26 18.83 6.37
C SER A 60 2.79 17.82 7.40
N ARG A 61 2.56 16.53 7.16
CA ARG A 61 3.01 15.41 8.00
C ARG A 61 4.15 14.60 7.38
N GLY A 62 4.80 15.13 6.34
CA GLY A 62 5.86 14.44 5.60
C GLY A 62 7.00 13.92 6.48
N ALA A 63 7.40 14.71 7.50
CA ALA A 63 8.45 14.34 8.44
C ALA A 63 8.17 13.06 9.27
N SER A 64 6.93 12.53 9.25
CA SER A 64 6.60 11.29 9.97
C SER A 64 7.19 10.03 9.34
N LEU A 65 7.51 10.07 8.05
CA LEU A 65 8.15 8.97 7.33
C LEU A 65 8.94 9.54 6.16
N GLU A 66 10.24 9.54 6.30
CA GLU A 66 11.17 10.09 5.31
C GLU A 66 12.15 9.01 4.85
N SER A 67 12.41 8.98 3.55
CA SER A 67 13.51 8.19 3.00
C SER A 67 14.85 8.91 3.24
N CYS A 68 15.95 8.22 2.97
CA CYS A 68 17.28 8.84 3.00
C CYS A 68 17.36 10.00 2.00
N TYR A 69 18.11 11.02 2.34
CA TYR A 69 18.50 12.09 1.43
C TYR A 69 19.90 11.79 0.93
N LEU A 70 19.99 11.48 -0.35
CA LEU A 70 21.29 11.48 -1.02
C LEU A 70 21.55 12.90 -1.52
N GLY A 71 22.51 13.59 -0.91
CA GLY A 71 22.93 14.90 -1.34
C GLY A 71 23.27 14.91 -2.83
N LEU A 72 22.95 15.98 -3.53
CA LEU A 72 23.33 16.15 -4.92
C LEU A 72 24.87 16.17 -5.01
N SER A 73 25.43 15.24 -5.77
CA SER A 73 26.85 15.30 -6.17
C SER A 73 27.01 16.40 -7.23
N SER A 74 27.09 17.64 -6.77
CA SER A 74 27.26 18.80 -7.61
C SER A 74 28.47 19.62 -7.13
N PRO A 75 29.34 20.09 -8.04
CA PRO A 75 30.44 20.98 -7.65
C PRO A 75 29.98 22.34 -7.13
N TYR A 76 28.66 22.61 -7.16
CA TYR A 76 28.04 23.86 -6.68
C TYR A 76 27.24 23.68 -5.39
N SER A 77 27.26 22.49 -4.79
CA SER A 77 26.54 22.19 -3.54
C SER A 77 27.53 21.69 -2.50
N ASP A 78 27.64 22.45 -1.40
CA ASP A 78 28.40 22.06 -0.21
C ASP A 78 27.53 21.30 0.80
N GLU A 79 26.29 20.97 0.45
CA GLU A 79 25.37 20.27 1.34
C GLU A 79 25.74 18.79 1.49
N VAL A 80 26.39 18.49 2.58
CA VAL A 80 26.54 17.11 3.07
C VAL A 80 25.32 16.78 3.93
N SER A 81 24.37 16.04 3.39
CA SER A 81 23.25 15.55 4.17
C SER A 81 23.69 14.40 5.07
N ASP A 82 23.47 14.54 6.38
CA ASP A 82 23.66 13.45 7.35
C ASP A 82 22.51 12.43 7.35
N ARG A 83 21.44 12.67 6.59
CA ARG A 83 20.26 11.78 6.48
C ARG A 83 20.53 10.62 5.54
N ARG A 84 21.30 9.65 5.97
CA ARG A 84 21.69 8.48 5.18
C ARG A 84 20.64 7.36 5.19
N TYR A 85 19.71 7.39 6.14
CA TYR A 85 18.79 6.30 6.43
C TYR A 85 17.35 6.76 6.43
N LEU A 86 16.46 5.79 6.22
CA LEU A 86 15.03 5.96 6.40
C LEU A 86 14.74 6.25 7.89
N THR A 87 13.91 7.26 8.13
CA THR A 87 13.44 7.63 9.47
C THR A 87 11.93 7.55 9.56
N MET A 88 11.41 7.11 10.70
CA MET A 88 9.98 6.92 10.90
C MET A 88 9.55 7.26 12.33
N ASP A 89 8.55 8.11 12.48
CA ASP A 89 7.73 8.18 13.69
C ASP A 89 6.64 7.10 13.61
N GLY A 90 6.95 5.92 14.11
CA GLY A 90 6.05 4.77 14.05
C GLY A 90 4.69 5.02 14.70
N ARG A 91 4.61 5.90 15.73
CA ARG A 91 3.34 6.25 16.39
C ARG A 91 2.49 7.14 15.49
N ALA A 92 3.08 8.18 14.90
CA ALA A 92 2.37 9.07 13.99
C ALA A 92 1.86 8.32 12.76
N VAL A 93 2.67 7.44 12.17
CA VAL A 93 2.27 6.59 11.03
C VAL A 93 1.15 5.62 11.43
N PHE A 94 1.24 5.01 12.62
CA PHE A 94 0.19 4.12 13.11
C PHE A 94 -1.15 4.85 13.30
N ASP A 95 -1.14 6.01 13.97
CA ASP A 95 -2.34 6.82 14.21
C ASP A 95 -2.96 7.31 12.90
N PHE A 96 -2.14 7.69 11.93
CA PHE A 96 -2.55 8.04 10.57
C PHE A 96 -3.29 6.88 9.88
N ALA A 97 -2.69 5.69 9.86
CA ALA A 97 -3.31 4.53 9.22
C ALA A 97 -4.67 4.19 9.83
N ILE A 98 -4.74 4.18 11.17
CA ILE A 98 -6.00 3.84 11.87
C ILE A 98 -7.07 4.92 11.70
N ARG A 99 -6.69 6.20 11.64
CA ARG A 99 -7.65 7.30 11.58
C ARG A 99 -8.00 7.70 10.17
N ASP A 100 -7.00 8.07 9.37
CA ASP A 100 -7.21 8.75 8.10
C ASP A 100 -7.40 7.74 6.96
N VAL A 101 -6.56 6.71 6.89
CA VAL A 101 -6.67 5.66 5.88
C VAL A 101 -7.97 4.87 6.05
N THR A 102 -8.31 4.46 7.28
CA THR A 102 -9.57 3.73 7.52
C THR A 102 -10.79 4.59 7.15
N LYS A 103 -10.76 5.90 7.45
CA LYS A 103 -11.83 6.82 7.05
C LYS A 103 -11.97 6.93 5.53
N SER A 104 -10.86 6.94 4.79
CA SER A 104 -10.90 6.97 3.32
C SER A 104 -11.44 5.67 2.73
N ILE A 105 -11.16 4.52 3.36
CA ILE A 105 -11.75 3.23 2.98
C ILE A 105 -13.28 3.26 3.20
N GLN A 106 -13.74 3.71 4.36
CA GLN A 106 -15.18 3.83 4.64
C GLN A 106 -15.87 4.77 3.64
N LYS A 107 -15.19 5.87 3.29
CA LYS A 107 -15.72 6.83 2.31
C LYS A 107 -15.88 6.21 0.92
N ILE A 108 -14.91 5.50 0.39
CA ILE A 108 -15.00 4.91 -0.95
C ILE A 108 -16.09 3.83 -1.02
N ILE A 109 -16.27 3.05 0.05
CA ILE A 109 -17.35 2.06 0.14
C ILE A 109 -18.72 2.75 0.07
N ALA A 110 -18.90 3.81 0.86
CA ALA A 110 -20.14 4.60 0.85
C ALA A 110 -20.37 5.30 -0.49
N ASP A 111 -19.34 5.90 -1.09
CA ASP A 111 -19.43 6.57 -2.40
C ASP A 111 -19.81 5.56 -3.53
N ALA A 112 -19.38 4.31 -3.40
CA ALA A 112 -19.77 3.22 -4.28
C ALA A 112 -21.18 2.66 -4.00
N SER A 113 -21.89 3.19 -2.98
CA SER A 113 -23.20 2.70 -2.53
C SER A 113 -23.17 1.21 -2.16
N MET A 114 -22.13 0.79 -1.46
CA MET A 114 -21.90 -0.58 -1.03
C MET A 114 -21.79 -0.67 0.49
N GLU A 115 -21.96 -1.89 1.00
CA GLU A 115 -21.63 -2.24 2.39
C GLU A 115 -20.27 -2.97 2.43
N ALA A 116 -19.57 -2.85 3.58
CA ALA A 116 -18.24 -3.46 3.72
C ALA A 116 -18.27 -5.00 3.61
N GLU A 117 -19.40 -5.61 3.95
CA GLU A 117 -19.66 -7.04 3.85
C GLU A 117 -19.69 -7.56 2.42
N GLU A 118 -20.03 -6.70 1.44
CA GLU A 118 -20.07 -7.03 0.01
C GLU A 118 -18.67 -7.14 -0.62
N ILE A 119 -17.63 -6.67 0.09
CA ILE A 119 -16.25 -6.76 -0.35
C ILE A 119 -15.70 -8.09 0.13
N ASP A 120 -15.15 -8.87 -0.81
CA ASP A 120 -14.60 -10.20 -0.51
C ASP A 120 -13.27 -10.10 0.24
N TYR A 121 -12.36 -9.24 -0.22
CA TYR A 121 -11.06 -9.07 0.41
C TYR A 121 -10.60 -7.61 0.40
N PHE A 122 -9.89 -7.24 1.47
CA PHE A 122 -9.20 -5.96 1.64
C PHE A 122 -7.69 -6.22 1.61
N LEU A 123 -7.05 -5.94 0.50
CA LEU A 123 -5.59 -6.02 0.34
C LEU A 123 -4.97 -4.70 0.77
N LEU A 124 -4.64 -4.61 2.04
CA LEU A 124 -4.04 -3.41 2.62
C LEU A 124 -2.51 -3.50 2.58
N HIS A 125 -1.86 -2.35 2.47
CA HIS A 125 -0.41 -2.26 2.60
C HIS A 125 0.08 -2.99 3.86
N GLN A 126 1.12 -3.80 3.73
CA GLN A 126 1.66 -4.68 4.75
C GLN A 126 2.66 -3.96 5.64
N ALA A 127 2.19 -2.96 6.40
CA ALA A 127 3.05 -2.15 7.27
C ALA A 127 3.27 -2.78 8.66
N ASN A 128 2.20 -3.28 9.29
CA ASN A 128 2.23 -3.85 10.64
C ASN A 128 0.95 -4.65 10.91
N ASP A 129 1.07 -5.88 11.40
CA ASP A 129 -0.08 -6.77 11.64
C ASP A 129 -1.07 -6.22 12.68
N ARG A 130 -0.57 -5.60 13.76
CA ARG A 130 -1.42 -4.93 14.75
C ARG A 130 -2.25 -3.77 14.15
N MET A 131 -1.72 -3.15 13.10
CA MET A 131 -2.42 -2.11 12.36
C MET A 131 -3.60 -2.71 11.59
N LEU A 132 -3.39 -3.84 10.91
CA LEU A 132 -4.44 -4.56 10.17
C LEU A 132 -5.55 -5.04 11.12
N ASP A 133 -5.21 -5.54 12.31
CA ASP A 133 -6.18 -5.93 13.33
C ASP A 133 -7.07 -4.75 13.80
N LYS A 134 -6.47 -3.58 14.00
CA LYS A 134 -7.24 -2.39 14.39
C LYS A 134 -8.08 -1.86 13.23
N MET A 135 -7.57 -1.92 12.00
CA MET A 135 -8.32 -1.51 10.82
C MET A 135 -9.53 -2.42 10.59
N SER A 136 -9.39 -3.75 10.73
CA SER A 136 -10.50 -4.68 10.59
C SER A 136 -11.64 -4.37 11.57
N LYS A 137 -11.30 -4.15 12.85
CA LYS A 137 -12.27 -3.77 13.89
C LYS A 137 -12.98 -2.46 13.58
N LYS A 138 -12.24 -1.46 13.07
CA LYS A 138 -12.78 -0.14 12.77
C LYS A 138 -13.63 -0.13 11.49
N LEU A 139 -13.32 -1.00 10.54
CA LEU A 139 -14.12 -1.23 9.33
C LEU A 139 -15.34 -2.11 9.59
N GLY A 140 -15.40 -2.82 10.74
CA GLY A 140 -16.47 -3.75 11.05
C GLY A 140 -16.42 -5.06 10.27
N VAL A 141 -15.24 -5.41 9.69
CA VAL A 141 -15.11 -6.60 8.85
C VAL A 141 -14.32 -7.71 9.55
N SER A 142 -14.58 -8.97 9.18
CA SER A 142 -13.78 -10.10 9.67
C SER A 142 -12.31 -9.93 9.31
N ARG A 143 -11.41 -10.26 10.25
CA ARG A 143 -9.96 -10.26 10.00
C ARG A 143 -9.55 -11.20 8.86
N GLU A 144 -10.33 -12.23 8.61
CA GLU A 144 -10.12 -13.18 7.52
C GLU A 144 -10.24 -12.53 6.13
N LYS A 145 -11.03 -11.46 5.99
CA LYS A 145 -11.12 -10.67 4.76
C LYS A 145 -9.89 -9.75 4.53
N ILE A 146 -9.00 -9.64 5.51
CA ILE A 146 -7.77 -8.84 5.42
C ILE A 146 -6.56 -9.78 5.50
N PRO A 147 -6.13 -10.39 4.39
CA PRO A 147 -4.96 -11.26 4.37
C PRO A 147 -3.69 -10.51 4.75
N ALA A 148 -2.71 -11.23 5.27
CA ALA A 148 -1.40 -10.68 5.66
C ALA A 148 -0.29 -11.71 5.38
N ASN A 149 0.88 -11.21 4.98
CA ASN A 149 2.08 -11.99 4.71
C ASN A 149 3.37 -11.30 5.20
N MET A 150 3.22 -10.25 5.99
CA MET A 150 4.36 -9.48 6.47
C MET A 150 5.26 -10.25 7.47
N MET A 151 4.79 -11.37 8.02
CA MET A 151 5.62 -12.22 8.88
C MET A 151 6.73 -12.92 8.09
N GLU A 152 6.50 -13.14 6.79
CA GLU A 152 7.44 -13.75 5.85
C GLU A 152 8.32 -12.69 5.17
N TYR A 153 7.73 -11.56 4.74
CA TYR A 153 8.40 -10.58 3.87
C TYR A 153 8.73 -9.25 4.55
N GLY A 154 8.15 -8.98 5.71
CA GLY A 154 8.21 -7.63 6.29
C GLY A 154 7.39 -6.61 5.50
N ASN A 155 7.68 -5.34 5.74
CA ASN A 155 7.13 -4.23 4.97
C ASN A 155 7.99 -4.01 3.70
N THR A 156 7.49 -4.47 2.57
CA THR A 156 8.13 -4.34 1.25
C THR A 156 7.63 -3.11 0.47
N SER A 157 7.14 -2.07 1.18
CA SER A 157 6.69 -0.80 0.59
C SER A 157 5.68 -1.00 -0.56
N ALA A 158 5.93 -0.44 -1.74
CA ALA A 158 5.04 -0.53 -2.90
C ALA A 158 4.85 -1.96 -3.43
N ALA A 159 5.79 -2.87 -3.17
CA ALA A 159 5.68 -4.27 -3.56
C ALA A 159 4.70 -5.08 -2.68
N SER A 160 4.33 -4.59 -1.48
CA SER A 160 3.59 -5.37 -0.49
C SER A 160 2.21 -5.84 -0.98
N ILE A 161 1.45 -4.98 -1.63
CA ILE A 161 0.11 -5.31 -2.14
C ILE A 161 0.19 -6.29 -3.33
N PRO A 162 1.00 -6.06 -4.37
CA PRO A 162 1.09 -7.00 -5.47
C PRO A 162 1.69 -8.36 -5.08
N ILE A 163 2.62 -8.43 -4.12
CA ILE A 163 3.10 -9.71 -3.58
C ILE A 163 1.94 -10.45 -2.86
N LEU A 164 1.20 -9.74 -1.99
CA LEU A 164 0.06 -10.33 -1.29
C LEU A 164 -1.04 -10.80 -2.25
N LEU A 165 -1.33 -10.03 -3.30
CA LEU A 165 -2.29 -10.41 -4.33
C LEU A 165 -1.85 -11.69 -5.04
N SER A 166 -0.57 -11.77 -5.47
CA SER A 166 0.00 -12.96 -6.12
C SER A 166 -0.17 -14.19 -5.26
N GLU A 167 0.21 -14.13 -3.98
CA GLU A 167 0.03 -15.25 -3.05
C GLU A 167 -1.42 -15.65 -2.85
N CYS A 168 -2.33 -14.66 -2.72
CA CYS A 168 -3.75 -14.95 -2.57
C CYS A 168 -4.32 -15.66 -3.80
N VAL A 169 -3.83 -15.34 -5.00
CA VAL A 169 -4.21 -16.02 -6.25
C VAL A 169 -3.62 -17.42 -6.31
N GLU A 170 -2.33 -17.57 -6.04
CA GLU A 170 -1.63 -18.87 -6.04
C GLU A 170 -2.23 -19.87 -5.04
N ASN A 171 -2.64 -19.37 -3.87
CA ASN A 171 -3.29 -20.16 -2.83
C ASN A 171 -4.81 -20.33 -3.04
N HIS A 172 -5.32 -19.95 -4.20
CA HIS A 172 -6.75 -20.04 -4.58
C HIS A 172 -7.70 -19.30 -3.63
N ARG A 173 -7.20 -18.35 -2.87
CA ARG A 173 -7.99 -17.49 -2.00
C ARG A 173 -8.72 -16.41 -2.79
N ILE A 174 -8.03 -15.86 -3.79
CA ILE A 174 -8.59 -14.91 -4.75
C ILE A 174 -8.66 -15.58 -6.13
N LYS A 175 -9.79 -15.42 -6.80
CA LYS A 175 -10.04 -15.92 -8.16
C LYS A 175 -9.99 -14.77 -9.14
N MET A 176 -9.29 -14.97 -10.26
CA MET A 176 -9.18 -13.97 -11.33
C MET A 176 -10.26 -14.20 -12.40
N ASP A 177 -11.51 -14.41 -11.99
CA ASP A 177 -12.62 -14.75 -12.88
C ASP A 177 -13.71 -13.66 -12.98
N GLY A 178 -13.45 -12.51 -12.37
CA GLY A 178 -14.39 -11.39 -12.36
C GLY A 178 -15.49 -11.50 -11.29
N SER A 179 -15.44 -12.50 -10.42
CA SER A 179 -16.52 -12.76 -9.45
C SER A 179 -16.34 -12.06 -8.11
N GLN A 180 -15.12 -11.60 -7.78
CA GLN A 180 -14.80 -11.07 -6.46
C GLN A 180 -14.53 -9.57 -6.48
N LYS A 181 -15.05 -8.89 -5.46
CA LYS A 181 -14.80 -7.47 -5.21
C LYS A 181 -13.63 -7.33 -4.25
N ILE A 182 -12.58 -6.66 -4.71
CA ILE A 182 -11.34 -6.49 -3.96
C ILE A 182 -11.09 -5.00 -3.72
N LEU A 183 -10.80 -4.67 -2.47
CA LEU A 183 -10.38 -3.32 -2.09
C LEU A 183 -8.88 -3.32 -1.83
N LEU A 184 -8.14 -2.51 -2.59
CA LEU A 184 -6.69 -2.36 -2.47
C LEU A 184 -6.39 -1.00 -1.85
N THR A 185 -5.62 -0.95 -0.76
CA THR A 185 -5.27 0.32 -0.11
C THR A 185 -3.78 0.40 0.19
N GLY A 186 -3.11 1.36 -0.47
CA GLY A 186 -1.74 1.75 -0.18
C GLY A 186 -1.67 3.02 0.65
N PHE A 187 -0.65 3.12 1.52
CA PHE A 187 -0.34 4.34 2.28
C PHE A 187 1.13 4.36 2.70
N GLY A 188 1.66 5.55 2.87
CA GLY A 188 3.08 5.71 3.23
C GLY A 188 3.52 7.15 3.32
N GLY A 189 4.82 7.35 3.07
CA GLY A 189 5.45 8.67 3.09
C GLY A 189 4.74 9.70 2.22
N GLY A 190 4.78 10.94 2.68
CA GLY A 190 4.07 12.03 2.06
C GLY A 190 3.37 12.95 3.06
N LEU A 191 2.48 12.55 4.00
CA LEU A 191 1.80 11.27 3.96
C LEU A 191 0.88 11.18 2.75
N THR A 192 0.90 10.04 2.09
CA THR A 192 0.05 9.79 0.91
C THR A 192 -0.69 8.47 1.10
N TRP A 193 -1.94 8.41 0.66
CA TRP A 193 -2.74 7.18 0.69
C TRP A 193 -3.76 7.15 -0.42
N GLY A 194 -4.11 5.95 -0.82
CA GLY A 194 -5.12 5.75 -1.85
C GLY A 194 -5.76 4.39 -1.77
N THR A 195 -6.98 4.33 -2.25
CA THR A 195 -7.79 3.12 -2.26
C THR A 195 -8.39 2.91 -3.64
N LEU A 196 -8.34 1.68 -4.12
CA LEU A 196 -9.02 1.22 -5.31
C LEU A 196 -10.05 0.16 -4.92
N LEU A 197 -11.22 0.22 -5.53
CA LEU A 197 -12.24 -0.83 -5.46
C LEU A 197 -12.41 -1.41 -6.85
N VAL A 198 -12.15 -2.69 -6.99
CA VAL A 198 -12.14 -3.41 -8.28
C VAL A 198 -12.87 -4.74 -8.18
N THR A 199 -13.30 -5.25 -9.33
CA THR A 199 -13.71 -6.65 -9.51
C THR A 199 -12.60 -7.38 -10.27
N ILE A 200 -12.15 -8.50 -9.77
CA ILE A 200 -11.09 -9.31 -10.39
C ILE A 200 -11.44 -10.78 -10.45
#